data_fb295dd8aec168912ab502696f5a9333
#
_entry.id   fb295dd8aec168912ab502696f5a9333
#
_cell.length_a   1.000
_cell.length_b   1.000
_cell.length_c   1.000
_cell.angle_alpha   90.00
_cell.angle_beta   90.00
_cell.angle_gamma   90.00
#
_symmetry.space_group_name_H-M   'P 1'
#
loop_
_entity.id
_entity.type
_entity.pdbx_description
1 polymer ?
#
loop_
_entity_poly.entity_id
_entity_poly.type
_entity_poly.pdbx_seq_one_letter_code
_entity_poly.pdbx_strand_id
1 'polypeptide(L)'
;DAVFTGDTLFAAGCGRLFEGTPKQMYESLNVKLGGLPDATRVFCGHEYTASNLHFAQSVEPDNADVRARVERVASLRSRGEPTVPSSIGDERRTNPFIRCDSPAIRRKFEGAQSAVDVLAQLREAKDSFQ
;
A
#
# COMPACT_ATOMS: atom_id res chain seq x y z
N ASP A 1 2.18 17.93 9.04
CA ASP A 1 2.92 16.91 9.77
C ASP A 1 3.50 15.87 8.81
N ALA A 2 4.47 15.07 9.26
CA ALA A 2 5.16 14.09 8.44
C ALA A 2 5.49 12.86 9.28
N VAL A 3 5.55 11.69 8.62
CA VAL A 3 5.98 10.44 9.24
C VAL A 3 7.06 9.80 8.35
N PHE A 4 8.08 9.24 8.98
CA PHE A 4 9.16 8.54 8.30
C PHE A 4 8.99 7.05 8.57
N THR A 5 8.70 6.29 7.52
CA THR A 5 8.26 4.90 7.65
C THR A 5 9.32 3.87 7.27
N GLY A 6 10.50 4.32 6.79
CA GLY A 6 11.58 3.42 6.39
C GLY A 6 11.08 2.37 5.41
N ASP A 7 11.25 1.10 5.76
CA ASP A 7 10.84 -0.04 4.94
C ASP A 7 9.55 -0.70 5.42
N THR A 8 8.81 -0.09 6.36
CA THR A 8 7.52 -0.62 6.82
C THR A 8 6.40 -0.29 5.86
N LEU A 9 6.22 1.00 5.55
CA LEU A 9 5.21 1.47 4.61
C LEU A 9 5.90 2.14 3.43
N PHE A 10 5.62 1.67 2.22
CA PHE A 10 6.03 2.32 0.99
C PHE A 10 4.84 3.00 0.33
N ALA A 11 5.10 3.93 -0.58
CA ALA A 11 4.04 4.53 -1.39
C ALA A 11 3.38 3.42 -2.22
N ALA A 12 2.09 3.21 -1.99
CA ALA A 12 1.25 2.16 -2.58
C ALA A 12 1.65 0.72 -2.22
N GLY A 13 2.50 0.53 -1.22
CA GLY A 13 2.93 -0.81 -0.82
C GLY A 13 3.44 -0.89 0.62
N CYS A 14 4.04 -2.01 0.96
CA CYS A 14 4.68 -2.21 2.26
C CYS A 14 5.89 -3.13 2.13
N GLY A 15 6.70 -3.17 3.18
CA GLY A 15 7.86 -4.05 3.23
C GLY A 15 7.49 -5.52 3.37
N ARG A 16 8.46 -6.40 3.13
CA ARG A 16 8.29 -7.84 3.31
C ARG A 16 8.32 -8.19 4.79
N LEU A 17 7.68 -9.33 5.12
CA LEU A 17 7.67 -9.85 6.49
C LEU A 17 8.94 -10.65 6.78
N PHE A 18 10.08 -9.96 6.89
CA PHE A 18 11.33 -10.59 7.28
C PHE A 18 11.36 -10.89 8.78
N GLU A 19 10.74 -10.03 9.56
CA GLU A 19 10.62 -10.15 11.00
C GLU A 19 9.20 -9.83 11.41
N GLY A 20 8.74 -10.44 12.52
CA GLY A 20 7.40 -10.22 13.01
C GLY A 20 6.34 -11.04 12.28
N THR A 21 5.09 -10.77 12.58
CA THR A 21 3.93 -11.54 12.12
C THR A 21 3.00 -10.65 11.29
N PRO A 22 2.09 -11.27 10.48
CA PRO A 22 1.04 -10.51 9.80
C PRO A 22 0.22 -9.63 10.73
N LYS A 23 -0.06 -10.10 11.95
CA LYS A 23 -0.79 -9.31 12.95
C LYS A 23 -0.02 -8.05 13.35
N GLN A 24 1.29 -8.16 13.58
CA GLN A 24 2.13 -7.02 13.93
C GLN A 24 2.20 -6.03 12.77
N MET A 25 2.32 -6.52 11.54
CA MET A 25 2.31 -5.66 10.35
C MET A 25 0.96 -4.94 10.20
N TYR A 26 -0.14 -5.67 10.41
CA TYR A 26 -1.47 -5.07 10.37
C TYR A 26 -1.62 -3.94 11.39
N GLU A 27 -1.17 -4.15 12.62
CA GLU A 27 -1.21 -3.12 13.64
C GLU A 27 -0.39 -1.89 13.26
N SER A 28 0.81 -2.10 12.72
CA SER A 28 1.66 -0.99 12.27
C SER A 28 1.03 -0.21 11.13
N LEU A 29 0.55 -0.90 10.09
CA LEU A 29 0.03 -0.26 8.88
C LEU A 29 -1.38 0.30 9.06
N ASN A 30 -2.28 -0.48 9.63
CA ASN A 30 -3.71 -0.15 9.62
C ASN A 30 -4.17 0.56 10.89
N VAL A 31 -3.55 0.30 12.03
CA VAL A 31 -3.93 0.93 13.29
C VAL A 31 -3.08 2.17 13.53
N LYS A 32 -1.76 2.03 13.53
CA LYS A 32 -0.88 3.15 13.86
C LYS A 32 -0.75 4.14 12.71
N LEU A 33 -0.22 3.70 11.58
CA LEU A 33 0.01 4.58 10.43
C LEU A 33 -1.28 4.97 9.72
N GLY A 34 -2.16 4.00 9.47
CA GLY A 34 -3.45 4.24 8.84
C GLY A 34 -4.39 5.12 9.65
N GLY A 35 -4.15 5.27 10.95
CA GLY A 35 -4.92 6.15 11.83
C GLY A 35 -4.48 7.61 11.82
N LEU A 36 -3.38 7.95 11.16
CA LEU A 36 -2.88 9.32 11.10
C LEU A 36 -3.76 10.18 10.18
N PRO A 37 -3.73 11.53 10.35
CA PRO A 37 -4.51 12.42 9.48
C PRO A 37 -4.14 12.28 8.02
N ASP A 38 -5.11 12.44 7.13
CA ASP A 38 -4.94 12.30 5.68
C ASP A 38 -3.83 13.18 5.10
N ALA A 39 -3.65 14.37 5.64
CA ALA A 39 -2.63 15.32 5.17
C ALA A 39 -1.22 14.98 5.64
N THR A 40 -1.05 13.97 6.50
CA THR A 40 0.28 13.56 6.96
C THR A 40 1.10 13.04 5.78
N ARG A 41 2.28 13.63 5.57
CA ARG A 41 3.19 13.23 4.49
C ARG A 41 3.97 11.98 4.91
N VAL A 42 4.12 11.06 3.97
CA VAL A 42 4.79 9.77 4.20
C VAL A 42 6.12 9.75 3.46
N PHE A 43 7.19 9.67 4.22
CA PHE A 43 8.55 9.54 3.67
C PHE A 43 9.03 8.11 3.92
N CYS A 44 9.05 7.31 2.87
CA CYS A 44 9.51 5.92 2.94
C CYS A 44 10.97 5.79 2.48
N GLY A 45 11.54 4.60 2.67
CA GLY A 45 12.96 4.36 2.43
C GLY A 45 13.37 4.21 0.98
N HIS A 46 12.43 3.89 0.07
CA HIS A 46 12.73 3.57 -1.32
C HIS A 46 11.67 4.10 -2.29
N GLU A 47 12.09 4.31 -3.54
CA GLU A 47 11.22 4.77 -4.64
C GLU A 47 10.64 3.56 -5.37
N TYR A 48 9.70 2.85 -4.73
CA TYR A 48 9.06 1.65 -5.28
C TYR A 48 7.64 1.88 -5.82
N THR A 49 7.20 3.12 -5.88
CA THR A 49 5.80 3.49 -6.11
C THR A 49 5.22 2.91 -7.40
N ALA A 50 5.92 3.06 -8.52
CA ALA A 50 5.41 2.58 -9.81
C ALA A 50 5.19 1.06 -9.80
N SER A 51 6.17 0.30 -9.30
CA SER A 51 6.07 -1.14 -9.16
C SER A 51 4.94 -1.55 -8.22
N ASN A 52 4.83 -0.87 -7.08
CA ASN A 52 3.78 -1.14 -6.11
C ASN A 52 2.39 -0.86 -6.68
N LEU A 53 2.24 0.19 -7.50
CA LEU A 53 0.96 0.51 -8.13
C LEU A 53 0.55 -0.53 -9.18
N HIS A 54 1.50 -1.17 -9.87
CA HIS A 54 1.20 -2.28 -10.76
C HIS A 54 0.47 -3.39 -10.00
N PHE A 55 0.98 -3.75 -8.82
CA PHE A 55 0.34 -4.74 -7.98
C PHE A 55 -1.02 -4.25 -7.47
N ALA A 56 -1.09 -3.01 -6.98
CA ALA A 56 -2.34 -2.44 -6.49
C ALA A 56 -3.43 -2.47 -7.56
N GLN A 57 -3.09 -2.16 -8.80
CA GLN A 57 -4.02 -2.20 -9.92
C GLN A 57 -4.49 -3.63 -10.23
N SER A 58 -3.61 -4.62 -10.09
CA SER A 58 -3.99 -6.03 -10.27
C SER A 58 -4.98 -6.49 -9.19
N VAL A 59 -4.86 -5.95 -7.98
CA VAL A 59 -5.75 -6.28 -6.86
C VAL A 59 -7.09 -5.58 -6.97
N GLU A 60 -7.09 -4.30 -7.33
CA GLU A 60 -8.31 -3.50 -7.46
C GLU A 60 -8.36 -2.80 -8.84
N PRO A 61 -8.61 -3.55 -9.94
CA PRO A 61 -8.63 -2.95 -11.28
C PRO A 61 -9.71 -1.89 -11.47
N ASP A 62 -10.77 -1.93 -10.67
CA ASP A 62 -11.88 -0.98 -10.76
C ASP A 62 -11.73 0.24 -9.83
N ASN A 63 -10.64 0.31 -9.07
CA ASN A 63 -10.39 1.44 -8.18
C ASN A 63 -9.90 2.65 -8.98
N ALA A 64 -10.77 3.67 -9.11
CA ALA A 64 -10.46 4.86 -9.89
C ALA A 64 -9.28 5.66 -9.30
N ASP A 65 -9.12 5.66 -7.99
CA ASP A 65 -8.00 6.36 -7.32
C ASP A 65 -6.66 5.70 -7.65
N VAL A 66 -6.64 4.36 -7.72
CA VAL A 66 -5.45 3.62 -8.13
C VAL A 66 -5.09 3.97 -9.58
N ARG A 67 -6.08 3.96 -10.49
CA ARG A 67 -5.84 4.29 -11.90
C ARG A 67 -5.28 5.72 -12.06
N ALA A 68 -5.87 6.67 -11.36
CA ALA A 68 -5.42 8.06 -11.42
C ALA A 68 -4.00 8.21 -10.89
N ARG A 69 -3.68 7.49 -9.82
CA ARG A 69 -2.33 7.52 -9.24
C ARG A 69 -1.30 6.87 -10.16
N VAL A 70 -1.66 5.78 -10.83
CA VAL A 70 -0.79 5.14 -11.83
C VAL A 70 -0.37 6.15 -12.91
N GLU A 71 -1.34 6.89 -13.47
CA GLU A 71 -1.05 7.90 -14.49
C GLU A 71 -0.18 9.03 -13.95
N ARG A 72 -0.48 9.54 -12.76
CA ARG A 72 0.29 10.62 -12.13
C ARG A 72 1.73 10.19 -11.88
N VAL A 73 1.94 8.98 -11.36
CA VAL A 73 3.26 8.44 -11.07
C VAL A 73 4.05 8.18 -12.36
N ALA A 74 3.40 7.63 -13.39
CA ALA A 74 4.04 7.44 -14.69
C ALA A 74 4.56 8.76 -15.26
N SER A 75 3.77 9.84 -15.16
CA SER A 75 4.16 11.16 -15.60
C SER A 75 5.37 11.68 -14.81
N LEU A 76 5.33 11.57 -13.49
CA LEU A 76 6.45 12.00 -12.63
C LEU A 76 7.73 11.25 -12.98
N ARG A 77 7.65 9.92 -13.10
CA ARG A 77 8.83 9.10 -13.38
C ARG A 77 9.38 9.32 -14.78
N SER A 78 8.52 9.64 -15.76
CA SER A 78 9.00 9.98 -17.12
C SER A 78 9.85 11.25 -17.14
N ARG A 79 9.65 12.14 -16.16
CA ARG A 79 10.44 13.37 -16.00
C ARG A 79 11.59 13.21 -15.02
N GLY A 80 11.83 11.98 -14.50
CA GLY A 80 12.86 11.74 -13.49
C GLY A 80 12.54 12.33 -12.12
N GLU A 81 11.27 12.69 -11.87
CA GLU A 81 10.85 13.28 -10.60
C GLU A 81 10.45 12.20 -9.59
N PRO A 82 10.72 12.41 -8.29
CA PRO A 82 10.35 11.44 -7.25
C PRO A 82 8.84 11.45 -6.99
N THR A 83 8.32 10.32 -6.51
CA THR A 83 6.94 10.17 -6.09
C THR A 83 6.77 10.20 -4.57
N VAL A 84 7.86 10.21 -3.84
CA VAL A 84 7.93 10.38 -2.38
C VAL A 84 8.16 11.87 -2.11
N PRO A 85 7.47 12.50 -1.15
CA PRO A 85 6.55 11.90 -0.19
C PRO A 85 5.17 11.59 -0.76
N SER A 86 4.54 10.57 -0.19
CA SER A 86 3.13 10.27 -0.35
C SER A 86 2.33 10.97 0.77
N SER A 87 1.03 10.68 0.89
CA SER A 87 0.21 11.11 2.02
C SER A 87 -0.59 9.94 2.56
N ILE A 88 -0.95 9.99 3.83
CA ILE A 88 -1.79 8.94 4.43
C ILE A 88 -3.13 8.84 3.70
N GLY A 89 -3.70 9.97 3.26
CA GLY A 89 -4.93 9.97 2.49
C GLY A 89 -4.79 9.21 1.16
N ASP A 90 -3.70 9.43 0.42
CA ASP A 90 -3.42 8.68 -0.80
C ASP A 90 -3.25 7.18 -0.51
N GLU A 91 -2.57 6.84 0.59
CA GLU A 91 -2.37 5.44 0.96
C GLU A 91 -3.70 4.77 1.31
N ARG A 92 -4.60 5.45 2.01
CA ARG A 92 -5.93 4.90 2.31
C ARG A 92 -6.75 4.63 1.05
N ARG A 93 -6.57 5.43 0.01
CA ARG A 93 -7.33 5.29 -1.24
C ARG A 93 -6.73 4.27 -2.20
N THR A 94 -5.44 3.99 -2.10
CA THR A 94 -4.74 3.24 -3.15
C THR A 94 -3.89 2.07 -2.68
N ASN A 95 -3.44 2.05 -1.43
CA ASN A 95 -2.51 1.03 -0.95
C ASN A 95 -3.28 -0.22 -0.47
N PRO A 96 -3.15 -1.37 -1.17
CA PRO A 96 -3.92 -2.56 -0.80
C PRO A 96 -3.61 -3.06 0.62
N PHE A 97 -2.41 -2.84 1.11
CA PHE A 97 -2.02 -3.29 2.46
C PHE A 97 -2.67 -2.45 3.57
N ILE A 98 -3.06 -1.21 3.28
CA ILE A 98 -3.87 -0.38 4.17
C ILE A 98 -5.37 -0.61 3.92
N ARG A 99 -5.73 -1.01 2.69
CA ARG A 99 -7.11 -1.27 2.29
C ARG A 99 -7.52 -2.73 2.43
N CYS A 100 -6.76 -3.55 3.12
CA CYS A 100 -7.00 -5.00 3.21
C CYS A 100 -8.36 -5.36 3.83
N ASP A 101 -9.02 -4.42 4.51
CA ASP A 101 -10.37 -4.60 5.04
C ASP A 101 -11.46 -4.10 4.09
N SER A 102 -11.13 -3.56 2.92
CA SER A 102 -12.13 -3.09 1.97
C SER A 102 -12.89 -4.27 1.35
N PRO A 103 -14.21 -4.10 1.07
CA PRO A 103 -15.01 -5.19 0.49
C PRO A 103 -14.45 -5.72 -0.83
N ALA A 104 -13.95 -4.85 -1.69
CA ALA A 104 -13.42 -5.23 -3.00
C ALA A 104 -12.21 -6.16 -2.86
N ILE A 105 -11.32 -5.89 -1.91
CA ILE A 105 -10.14 -6.72 -1.67
C ILE A 105 -10.53 -8.01 -0.97
N ARG A 106 -11.40 -7.93 0.04
CA ARG A 106 -11.84 -9.12 0.78
C ARG A 106 -12.50 -10.16 -0.15
N ARG A 107 -13.23 -9.71 -1.16
CA ARG A 107 -13.86 -10.63 -2.12
C ARG A 107 -12.84 -11.45 -2.91
N LYS A 108 -11.63 -10.98 -3.08
CA LYS A 108 -10.57 -11.71 -3.78
C LYS A 108 -9.90 -12.78 -2.91
N PHE A 109 -10.08 -12.69 -1.62
CA PHE A 109 -9.46 -13.60 -0.65
C PHE A 109 -10.53 -14.24 0.23
N GLU A 110 -11.48 -14.93 -0.43
CA GLU A 110 -12.68 -15.47 0.22
C GLU A 110 -12.39 -16.44 1.37
N GLY A 111 -11.25 -17.13 1.33
CA GLY A 111 -10.83 -18.03 2.41
C GLY A 111 -10.29 -17.33 3.63
N ALA A 112 -10.03 -16.02 3.54
CA ALA A 112 -9.50 -15.25 4.67
C ALA A 112 -10.61 -14.98 5.69
N GLN A 113 -10.29 -15.20 6.97
CA GLN A 113 -11.27 -15.03 8.05
C GLN A 113 -11.18 -13.67 8.74
N SER A 114 -10.15 -12.88 8.43
CA SER A 114 -9.92 -11.58 9.05
C SER A 114 -9.12 -10.67 8.12
N ALA A 115 -9.09 -9.38 8.43
CA ALA A 115 -8.24 -8.42 7.71
C ALA A 115 -6.76 -8.79 7.83
N VAL A 116 -6.33 -9.36 8.94
CA VAL A 116 -4.95 -9.84 9.13
C VAL A 116 -4.63 -10.96 8.13
N ASP A 117 -5.56 -11.90 7.94
CA ASP A 117 -5.39 -12.98 6.95
C ASP A 117 -5.31 -12.42 5.53
N VAL A 118 -6.13 -11.43 5.21
CA VAL A 118 -6.09 -10.74 3.90
C VAL A 118 -4.73 -10.09 3.70
N LEU A 119 -4.21 -9.40 4.72
CA LEU A 119 -2.89 -8.78 4.64
C LEU A 119 -1.80 -9.80 4.37
N ALA A 120 -1.83 -10.95 5.07
CA ALA A 120 -0.86 -12.02 4.87
C ALA A 120 -0.92 -12.55 3.43
N GLN A 121 -2.11 -12.81 2.90
CA GLN A 121 -2.29 -13.31 1.53
C GLN A 121 -1.91 -12.28 0.49
N LEU A 122 -2.18 -10.99 0.74
CA LEU A 122 -1.71 -9.91 -0.12
C LEU A 122 -0.18 -9.87 -0.19
N ARG A 123 0.48 -10.04 0.94
CA ARG A 123 1.95 -10.03 0.98
C ARG A 123 2.53 -11.20 0.20
N GLU A 124 1.97 -12.38 0.34
CA GLU A 124 2.38 -13.55 -0.45
C GLU A 124 2.16 -13.33 -1.95
N ALA A 125 0.99 -12.78 -2.31
CA ALA A 125 0.68 -12.49 -3.70
C ALA A 125 1.68 -11.47 -4.29
N LYS A 126 2.05 -10.44 -3.52
CA LYS A 126 3.03 -9.45 -3.95
C LYS A 126 4.41 -10.05 -4.14
N ASP A 127 4.82 -10.96 -3.24
CA ASP A 127 6.13 -11.61 -3.32
C ASP A 127 6.28 -12.45 -4.59
N SER A 128 5.17 -12.99 -5.11
CA SER A 128 5.13 -13.77 -6.35
C SER A 128 4.79 -12.95 -7.60
N PHE A 129 4.46 -11.68 -7.43
CA PHE A 129 4.01 -10.82 -8.53
C PHE A 129 5.18 -10.38 -9.41
N GLN A 130 4.97 -10.44 -10.71
CA GLN A 130 5.98 -10.03 -11.70
C GLN A 130 5.54 -8.84 -12.53
#